data_ba91a055a3242922b1550ea9d698b08a
#
_entry.id   ba91a055a3242922b1550ea9d698b08a
#
_cell.length_a   1.000
_cell.length_b   1.000
_cell.length_c   1.000
_cell.angle_alpha   90.00
_cell.angle_beta   90.00
_cell.angle_gamma   90.00
#
_symmetry.space_group_name_H-M   'P 1'
#
loop_
_entity.id
_entity.type
_entity.pdbx_description
1 polymer ?
#
loop_
_entity_poly.entity_id
_entity_poly.type
_entity_poly.pdbx_seq_one_letter_code
_entity_poly.pdbx_strand_id
1 'polypeptide(L)'
;YDRVEQLCDESVIQVGEDDKANLCLAPRILPEATWDSTAMEEEIFGPVLPVIGYTNLTETLAQLRARPDPLAFYAFTRSRKMMDRILDESRSGSVCFNDAIKQATVPDLPFGGVGGSGMGRYRGRAGFESFSYARAVTKRYFFKDLFAISPPYGDRLEKLRRFMK
;
A
#
# COMPACT_ATOMS: atom_id res chain seq x y z
N TYR A 1 23.97 -11.18 0.69
CA TYR A 1 25.07 -10.36 1.19
C TYR A 1 25.62 -9.48 0.09
N ASP A 2 26.26 -10.01 -0.95
CA ASP A 2 26.98 -9.25 -1.99
C ASP A 2 26.09 -8.24 -2.74
N ARG A 3 24.83 -8.58 -3.06
CA ARG A 3 23.87 -7.63 -3.67
C ARG A 3 23.66 -6.39 -2.80
N VAL A 4 23.48 -6.58 -1.50
CA VAL A 4 23.21 -5.46 -0.59
C VAL A 4 24.46 -4.64 -0.31
N GLU A 5 25.62 -5.28 -0.25
CA GLU A 5 26.93 -4.61 -0.12
C GLU A 5 27.20 -3.67 -1.31
N GLN A 6 26.85 -4.08 -2.53
CA GLN A 6 27.02 -3.30 -3.76
C GLN A 6 26.11 -2.06 -3.86
N LEU A 7 25.07 -1.96 -3.01
CA LEU A 7 24.21 -0.77 -2.96
C LEU A 7 24.87 0.41 -2.19
N CYS A 8 25.98 0.17 -1.52
CA CYS A 8 26.69 1.15 -0.71
C CYS A 8 27.74 1.89 -1.57
N ASP A 9 27.78 3.19 -1.40
CA ASP A 9 28.79 4.07 -1.98
C ASP A 9 29.91 4.42 -0.98
N GLU A 10 30.84 5.28 -1.37
CA GLU A 10 31.97 5.69 -0.54
C GLU A 10 31.57 6.52 0.70
N SER A 11 30.35 7.09 0.73
CA SER A 11 29.83 7.88 1.84
C SER A 11 29.28 7.04 2.98
N VAL A 12 29.26 5.71 2.83
CA VAL A 12 28.63 4.78 3.76
C VAL A 12 29.17 4.91 5.20
N ILE A 13 28.25 4.99 6.16
CA ILE A 13 28.55 4.89 7.59
C ILE A 13 28.16 3.50 8.04
N GLN A 14 29.16 2.68 8.36
CA GLN A 14 28.94 1.32 8.86
C GLN A 14 28.86 1.32 10.39
N VAL A 15 27.90 0.60 10.96
CA VAL A 15 27.70 0.46 12.40
C VAL A 15 27.91 -1.00 12.81
N GLY A 16 29.10 -1.30 13.32
CA GLY A 16 29.52 -2.66 13.69
C GLY A 16 30.42 -3.30 12.64
N GLU A 17 30.63 -4.60 12.75
CA GLU A 17 31.50 -5.39 11.90
C GLU A 17 30.69 -6.39 11.06
N ASP A 18 31.15 -6.61 9.85
CA ASP A 18 30.59 -7.63 8.97
C ASP A 18 31.10 -9.02 9.32
N ASP A 19 30.24 -10.01 9.21
CA ASP A 19 30.63 -11.43 9.23
C ASP A 19 30.17 -12.10 7.93
N LYS A 20 31.01 -11.99 6.93
CA LYS A 20 30.70 -12.52 5.59
C LYS A 20 30.58 -14.04 5.59
N ALA A 21 31.30 -14.73 6.48
CA ALA A 21 31.24 -16.19 6.58
C ALA A 21 29.85 -16.67 7.02
N ASN A 22 29.19 -15.89 7.88
CA ASN A 22 27.84 -16.14 8.36
C ASN A 22 26.77 -15.31 7.62
N LEU A 23 27.11 -14.65 6.52
CA LEU A 23 26.23 -13.79 5.72
C LEU A 23 25.60 -12.63 6.53
N CYS A 24 26.27 -12.18 7.57
CA CYS A 24 25.84 -11.10 8.42
C CYS A 24 26.46 -9.77 7.93
N LEU A 25 25.61 -8.88 7.42
CA LEU A 25 26.01 -7.54 7.01
C LEU A 25 25.70 -6.56 8.14
N ALA A 26 26.67 -5.81 8.59
CA ALA A 26 26.46 -4.78 9.61
C ALA A 26 25.51 -3.68 9.09
N PRO A 27 24.70 -3.05 9.96
CA PRO A 27 23.87 -1.91 9.58
C PRO A 27 24.68 -0.78 8.94
N ARG A 28 24.15 -0.21 7.87
CA ARG A 28 24.78 0.85 7.08
C ARG A 28 23.82 1.99 6.84
N ILE A 29 24.36 3.21 6.86
CA ILE A 29 23.62 4.43 6.56
C ILE A 29 24.29 5.07 5.34
N LEU A 30 23.50 5.47 4.35
CA LEU A 30 23.94 6.25 3.20
C LEU A 30 23.46 7.70 3.39
N PRO A 31 24.26 8.58 4.01
CA PRO A 31 23.80 9.90 4.46
C PRO A 31 23.61 10.90 3.31
N GLU A 32 24.21 10.64 2.16
CA GLU A 32 24.16 11.51 0.98
C GLU A 32 23.40 10.87 -0.19
N ALA A 33 22.51 9.93 0.11
CA ALA A 33 21.70 9.30 -0.92
C ALA A 33 20.82 10.32 -1.66
N THR A 34 20.65 10.10 -2.93
CA THR A 34 19.75 10.86 -3.80
C THR A 34 18.64 9.96 -4.34
N TRP A 35 17.64 10.56 -4.96
CA TRP A 35 16.58 9.79 -5.60
C TRP A 35 17.07 8.88 -6.74
N ASP A 36 18.24 9.16 -7.30
CA ASP A 36 18.87 8.42 -8.41
C ASP A 36 19.96 7.45 -7.93
N SER A 37 20.19 7.33 -6.62
CA SER A 37 21.12 6.35 -6.05
C SER A 37 20.67 4.92 -6.33
N THR A 38 21.59 4.01 -6.60
CA THR A 38 21.32 2.59 -6.84
C THR A 38 20.49 1.93 -5.72
N ALA A 39 20.72 2.36 -4.48
CA ALA A 39 19.92 1.92 -3.33
C ALA A 39 18.44 2.33 -3.40
N MET A 40 18.03 3.21 -4.32
CA MET A 40 16.65 3.66 -4.50
C MET A 40 15.96 3.05 -5.73
N GLU A 41 16.63 2.17 -6.47
CA GLU A 41 16.07 1.54 -7.67
C GLU A 41 15.11 0.40 -7.35
N GLU A 42 15.41 -0.36 -6.28
CA GLU A 42 14.60 -1.51 -5.84
C GLU A 42 14.49 -1.58 -4.31
N GLU A 43 13.62 -2.44 -3.81
CA GLU A 43 13.51 -2.72 -2.37
C GLU A 43 14.80 -3.41 -1.87
N ILE A 44 15.45 -2.79 -0.89
CA ILE A 44 16.79 -3.19 -0.44
C ILE A 44 16.79 -4.60 0.20
N PHE A 45 15.79 -4.95 1.00
CA PHE A 45 15.77 -6.19 1.79
C PHE A 45 17.08 -6.48 2.52
N GLY A 46 17.60 -5.48 3.22
CA GLY A 46 18.87 -5.58 3.93
C GLY A 46 19.09 -4.41 4.91
N PRO A 47 20.14 -4.45 5.71
CA PRO A 47 20.42 -3.49 6.76
C PRO A 47 21.07 -2.20 6.22
N VAL A 48 20.56 -1.63 5.14
CA VAL A 48 21.05 -0.39 4.53
C VAL A 48 19.94 0.65 4.54
N LEU A 49 20.23 1.83 5.06
CA LEU A 49 19.32 2.96 5.19
C LEU A 49 19.80 4.14 4.34
N PRO A 50 19.26 4.37 3.15
CA PRO A 50 19.47 5.63 2.42
C PRO A 50 18.74 6.77 3.13
N VAL A 51 19.44 7.91 3.28
CA VAL A 51 18.88 9.12 3.89
C VAL A 51 18.93 10.25 2.86
N ILE A 52 17.76 10.78 2.53
CA ILE A 52 17.58 11.88 1.58
C ILE A 52 17.02 13.08 2.33
N GLY A 53 17.79 14.17 2.39
CA GLY A 53 17.33 15.42 2.97
C GLY A 53 16.26 16.08 2.09
N TYR A 54 15.29 16.75 2.71
CA TYR A 54 14.29 17.54 1.97
C TYR A 54 14.02 18.88 2.66
N THR A 55 13.67 19.87 1.90
CA THR A 55 13.28 21.22 2.36
C THR A 55 11.81 21.52 2.09
N ASN A 56 11.21 20.86 1.12
CA ASN A 56 9.84 21.09 0.67
C ASN A 56 9.05 19.77 0.61
N LEU A 57 8.13 19.60 1.54
CA LEU A 57 7.29 18.39 1.61
C LEU A 57 6.44 18.19 0.34
N THR A 58 5.98 19.27 -0.30
CA THR A 58 5.15 19.15 -1.53
C THR A 58 5.92 18.51 -2.67
N GLU A 59 7.15 18.93 -2.86
CA GLU A 59 8.05 18.37 -3.88
C GLU A 59 8.42 16.92 -3.55
N THR A 60 8.69 16.64 -2.27
CA THR A 60 8.99 15.28 -1.80
C THR A 60 7.84 14.32 -2.03
N LEU A 61 6.61 14.73 -1.70
CA LEU A 61 5.42 13.91 -1.96
C LEU A 61 5.17 13.72 -3.46
N ALA A 62 5.47 14.72 -4.29
CA ALA A 62 5.39 14.59 -5.75
C ALA A 62 6.41 13.57 -6.29
N GLN A 63 7.64 13.59 -5.79
CA GLN A 63 8.67 12.61 -6.14
C GLN A 63 8.31 11.20 -5.69
N LEU A 64 7.75 11.05 -4.49
CA LEU A 64 7.26 9.76 -3.99
C LEU A 64 6.13 9.20 -4.86
N ARG A 65 5.19 10.04 -5.31
CA ARG A 65 4.10 9.63 -6.21
C ARG A 65 4.56 9.21 -7.61
N ALA A 66 5.69 9.72 -8.05
CA ALA A 66 6.27 9.35 -9.35
C ALA A 66 6.98 7.98 -9.31
N ARG A 67 7.11 7.36 -8.15
CA ARG A 67 7.76 6.07 -7.93
C ARG A 67 6.75 4.95 -7.71
N PRO A 68 7.17 3.67 -7.82
CA PRO A 68 6.31 2.54 -7.45
C PRO A 68 5.79 2.66 -6.02
N ASP A 69 4.52 2.32 -5.83
CA ASP A 69 3.87 2.39 -4.52
C ASP A 69 4.53 1.43 -3.52
N PRO A 70 5.00 1.90 -2.36
CA PRO A 70 5.66 1.05 -1.37
C PRO A 70 4.64 0.21 -0.58
N LEU A 71 5.12 -0.85 0.06
CA LEU A 71 4.32 -1.66 0.98
C LEU A 71 3.86 -0.84 2.20
N ALA A 72 4.74 0.01 2.74
CA ALA A 72 4.45 0.80 3.92
C ALA A 72 5.04 2.21 3.83
N PHE A 73 4.33 3.16 4.42
CA PHE A 73 4.77 4.54 4.61
C PHE A 73 4.81 4.84 6.12
N TYR A 74 5.96 5.27 6.61
CA TYR A 74 6.15 5.68 7.99
C TYR A 74 6.36 7.18 8.06
N ALA A 75 5.62 7.88 8.92
CA ALA A 75 5.78 9.31 9.09
C ALA A 75 5.82 9.71 10.56
N PHE A 76 6.81 10.52 10.93
CA PHE A 76 6.99 11.00 12.28
C PHE A 76 6.67 12.49 12.33
N THR A 77 5.52 12.85 12.90
CA THR A 77 5.06 14.23 12.99
C THR A 77 4.04 14.40 14.11
N ARG A 78 3.99 15.60 14.72
CA ARG A 78 2.95 16.02 15.65
C ARG A 78 1.82 16.80 14.98
N SER A 79 2.00 17.20 13.74
CA SER A 79 1.03 18.01 12.99
C SER A 79 -0.07 17.15 12.37
N ARG A 80 -1.29 17.29 12.87
CA ARG A 80 -2.45 16.60 12.29
C ARG A 80 -2.67 16.98 10.83
N LYS A 81 -2.53 18.26 10.51
CA LYS A 81 -2.60 18.73 9.11
C LYS A 81 -1.60 18.04 8.20
N MET A 82 -0.39 17.73 8.71
CA MET A 82 0.60 17.00 7.94
C MET A 82 0.23 15.53 7.78
N MET A 83 -0.34 14.90 8.82
CA MET A 83 -0.84 13.52 8.74
C MET A 83 -1.95 13.41 7.68
N ASP A 84 -2.95 14.28 7.72
CA ASP A 84 -4.05 14.31 6.75
C ASP A 84 -3.51 14.51 5.33
N ARG A 85 -2.60 15.45 5.15
CA ARG A 85 -1.96 15.70 3.87
C ARG A 85 -1.18 14.50 3.33
N ILE A 86 -0.44 13.79 4.18
CA ILE A 86 0.29 12.57 3.79
C ILE A 86 -0.71 11.49 3.34
N LEU A 87 -1.83 11.31 4.04
CA LEU A 87 -2.86 10.34 3.64
C LEU A 87 -3.48 10.68 2.29
N ASP A 88 -3.74 11.95 2.03
CA ASP A 88 -4.39 12.41 0.79
C ASP A 88 -3.42 12.42 -0.40
N GLU A 89 -2.14 12.74 -0.15
CA GLU A 89 -1.16 12.99 -1.20
C GLU A 89 -0.16 11.84 -1.40
N SER A 90 -0.20 10.76 -0.62
CA SER A 90 0.67 9.59 -0.81
C SER A 90 -0.15 8.33 -1.05
N ARG A 91 0.53 7.29 -1.57
CA ARG A 91 -0.05 5.97 -1.79
C ARG A 91 0.90 4.89 -1.31
N SER A 92 0.36 3.94 -0.55
CA SER A 92 1.12 2.80 -0.02
C SER A 92 0.18 1.68 0.41
N GLY A 93 0.69 0.50 0.64
CA GLY A 93 -0.08 -0.62 1.22
C GLY A 93 -0.63 -0.32 2.61
N SER A 94 0.15 0.40 3.42
CA SER A 94 -0.23 0.83 4.76
C SER A 94 0.50 2.10 5.17
N VAL A 95 -0.04 2.82 6.16
CA VAL A 95 0.59 4.01 6.76
C VAL A 95 0.67 3.81 8.27
N CYS A 96 1.81 4.19 8.87
CA CYS A 96 1.95 4.25 10.31
C CYS A 96 2.55 5.60 10.73
N PHE A 97 1.90 6.28 11.66
CA PHE A 97 2.38 7.55 12.20
C PHE A 97 3.07 7.34 13.54
N ASN A 98 4.24 7.97 13.68
CA ASN A 98 5.04 8.02 14.91
C ASN A 98 5.48 6.64 15.46
N ASP A 99 5.49 5.64 14.59
CA ASP A 99 6.00 4.29 14.85
C ASP A 99 6.40 3.64 13.53
N ALA A 100 7.08 2.51 13.60
CA ALA A 100 7.44 1.68 12.46
C ALA A 100 6.98 0.23 12.68
N ILE A 101 6.58 -0.46 11.61
CA ILE A 101 6.15 -1.87 11.61
C ILE A 101 4.84 -2.12 12.41
N LYS A 102 4.44 -1.24 13.30
CA LYS A 102 3.31 -1.42 14.23
C LYS A 102 2.00 -1.84 13.55
N GLN A 103 1.67 -1.21 12.42
CA GLN A 103 0.47 -1.55 11.63
C GLN A 103 0.48 -3.02 11.15
N ALA A 104 1.68 -3.59 10.97
CA ALA A 104 1.83 -4.99 10.58
C ALA A 104 1.63 -5.97 11.74
N THR A 105 1.61 -5.51 12.99
CA THR A 105 1.42 -6.37 14.18
C THR A 105 -0.02 -6.40 14.67
N VAL A 106 -0.91 -5.52 14.17
CA VAL A 106 -2.33 -5.47 14.55
C VAL A 106 -3.13 -6.51 13.75
N PRO A 107 -3.69 -7.55 14.39
CA PRO A 107 -4.32 -8.68 13.68
C PRO A 107 -5.52 -8.30 12.83
N ASP A 108 -6.28 -7.29 13.24
CA ASP A 108 -7.53 -6.87 12.57
C ASP A 108 -7.30 -5.85 11.45
N LEU A 109 -6.09 -5.29 11.34
CA LEU A 109 -5.77 -4.40 10.23
C LEU A 109 -5.43 -5.20 8.96
N PRO A 110 -6.02 -4.84 7.82
CA PRO A 110 -5.68 -5.47 6.55
C PRO A 110 -4.22 -5.19 6.20
N PHE A 111 -3.49 -6.24 5.85
CA PHE A 111 -2.09 -6.17 5.44
C PHE A 111 -1.92 -6.58 3.98
N GLY A 112 -1.21 -5.80 3.21
CA GLY A 112 -0.91 -6.06 1.80
C GLY A 112 -0.41 -4.83 1.08
N GLY A 113 0.26 -5.03 -0.04
CA GLY A 113 0.79 -3.99 -0.91
C GLY A 113 -0.26 -3.38 -1.86
N VAL A 114 0.17 -2.44 -2.67
CA VAL A 114 -0.63 -1.81 -3.73
C VAL A 114 0.26 -1.59 -4.96
N GLY A 115 -0.25 -1.79 -6.16
CA GLY A 115 0.53 -1.66 -7.38
C GLY A 115 1.76 -2.59 -7.38
N GLY A 116 2.95 -2.00 -7.47
CA GLY A 116 4.20 -2.77 -7.49
C GLY A 116 4.53 -3.53 -6.21
N SER A 117 4.03 -3.07 -5.05
CA SER A 117 4.29 -3.72 -3.76
C SER A 117 3.34 -4.87 -3.42
N GLY A 118 2.32 -5.12 -4.24
CA GLY A 118 1.44 -6.27 -4.05
C GLY A 118 0.00 -6.05 -4.45
N MET A 119 -0.80 -7.11 -4.31
CA MET A 119 -2.20 -7.18 -4.70
C MET A 119 -3.01 -7.90 -3.63
N GLY A 120 -4.20 -7.38 -3.32
CA GLY A 120 -5.06 -7.94 -2.28
C GLY A 120 -4.65 -7.55 -0.86
N ARG A 121 -5.38 -8.08 0.09
CA ARG A 121 -5.17 -7.85 1.53
C ARG A 121 -5.43 -9.15 2.28
N TYR A 122 -4.67 -9.41 3.34
CA TYR A 122 -4.95 -10.51 4.25
C TYR A 122 -5.00 -10.01 5.70
N ARG A 123 -5.27 -10.89 6.64
CA ARG A 123 -5.60 -10.70 8.05
C ARG A 123 -7.04 -10.25 8.30
N GLY A 124 -7.56 -10.66 9.43
CA GLY A 124 -8.91 -10.36 9.90
C GLY A 124 -9.97 -10.60 8.82
N ARG A 125 -10.95 -9.73 8.77
CA ARG A 125 -12.04 -9.77 7.80
C ARG A 125 -11.56 -9.65 6.35
N ALA A 126 -10.56 -8.80 6.08
CA ALA A 126 -10.02 -8.64 4.74
C ALA A 126 -9.44 -9.94 4.18
N GLY A 127 -8.75 -10.73 5.01
CA GLY A 127 -8.26 -12.05 4.62
C GLY A 127 -9.39 -13.01 4.28
N PHE A 128 -10.43 -13.08 5.11
CA PHE A 128 -11.60 -13.90 4.82
C PHE A 128 -12.27 -13.49 3.49
N GLU A 129 -12.48 -12.21 3.28
CA GLU A 129 -13.08 -11.68 2.05
C GLU A 129 -12.22 -11.95 0.81
N SER A 130 -10.89 -11.88 0.92
CA SER A 130 -9.95 -12.16 -0.18
C SER A 130 -9.99 -13.62 -0.66
N PHE A 131 -10.28 -14.57 0.24
CA PHE A 131 -10.40 -15.99 -0.07
C PHE A 131 -11.87 -16.47 -0.20
N SER A 132 -12.81 -15.53 -0.27
CA SER A 132 -14.24 -15.82 -0.38
C SER A 132 -14.85 -15.05 -1.55
N TYR A 133 -16.04 -15.46 -1.97
CA TYR A 133 -16.83 -14.67 -2.91
C TYR A 133 -18.27 -14.51 -2.40
N ALA A 134 -18.86 -13.36 -2.65
CA ALA A 134 -20.24 -13.09 -2.33
C ALA A 134 -21.14 -13.66 -3.44
N ARG A 135 -21.99 -14.65 -3.09
CA ARG A 135 -22.98 -15.21 -4.01
C ARG A 135 -24.33 -14.51 -3.83
N ALA A 136 -24.75 -13.78 -4.85
CA ALA A 136 -26.08 -13.19 -4.87
C ALA A 136 -27.14 -14.28 -4.95
N VAL A 137 -28.17 -14.19 -4.09
CA VAL A 137 -29.30 -15.10 -4.08
C VAL A 137 -30.57 -14.29 -4.14
N THR A 138 -31.36 -14.50 -5.21
CA THR A 138 -32.70 -13.93 -5.32
C THR A 138 -33.74 -15.05 -5.16
N LYS A 139 -34.67 -14.87 -4.22
CA LYS A 139 -35.79 -15.79 -4.00
C LYS A 139 -37.08 -15.09 -4.42
N ARG A 140 -37.73 -15.65 -5.44
CA ARG A 140 -39.02 -15.18 -5.92
C ARG A 140 -40.14 -16.06 -5.35
N TYR A 141 -41.22 -15.43 -4.93
CA TYR A 141 -42.43 -16.13 -4.53
C TYR A 141 -43.35 -16.29 -5.75
N PHE A 142 -44.01 -17.45 -5.89
CA PHE A 142 -44.81 -17.82 -7.05
C PHE A 142 -46.14 -17.04 -7.19
N PHE A 143 -46.55 -16.28 -6.17
CA PHE A 143 -47.90 -15.74 -6.09
C PHE A 143 -48.15 -14.43 -6.85
N LYS A 144 -47.16 -13.64 -7.17
CA LYS A 144 -47.28 -12.42 -7.99
C LYS A 144 -45.98 -12.03 -8.67
N ASP A 145 -46.03 -11.85 -9.95
CA ASP A 145 -44.99 -11.17 -10.69
C ASP A 145 -45.31 -9.67 -10.70
N LEU A 146 -44.80 -8.93 -9.74
CA LEU A 146 -44.95 -7.47 -9.67
C LEU A 146 -44.20 -6.76 -10.80
N PHE A 147 -43.17 -7.42 -11.35
CA PHE A 147 -42.33 -6.92 -12.43
C PHE A 147 -42.19 -8.01 -13.50
N ALA A 148 -43.24 -8.23 -14.28
CA ALA A 148 -43.17 -9.14 -15.41
C ALA A 148 -42.24 -8.53 -16.51
N ILE A 149 -40.95 -8.86 -16.42
CA ILE A 149 -39.89 -8.34 -17.31
C ILE A 149 -39.84 -9.18 -18.63
N SER A 150 -40.67 -10.20 -18.74
CA SER A 150 -40.71 -11.08 -19.93
C SER A 150 -41.68 -10.59 -21.02
N PRO A 151 -41.37 -10.81 -22.32
CA PRO A 151 -42.27 -10.52 -23.43
C PRO A 151 -43.60 -11.30 -23.32
N PRO A 152 -44.69 -10.75 -23.86
CA PRO A 152 -44.82 -9.47 -24.57
C PRO A 152 -44.91 -8.29 -23.57
N TYR A 153 -44.19 -7.21 -23.85
CA TYR A 153 -44.05 -6.08 -22.91
C TYR A 153 -45.27 -5.17 -22.84
N GLY A 154 -46.05 -4.98 -23.94
CA GLY A 154 -47.19 -4.10 -23.99
C GLY A 154 -46.94 -2.77 -23.27
N ASP A 155 -47.91 -2.27 -22.51
CA ASP A 155 -47.82 -1.01 -21.76
C ASP A 155 -46.87 -1.08 -20.51
N ARG A 156 -46.25 -2.21 -20.29
CA ARG A 156 -45.39 -2.45 -19.11
C ARG A 156 -44.11 -1.64 -19.16
N LEU A 157 -43.58 -1.30 -20.34
CA LEU A 157 -42.41 -0.45 -20.53
C LEU A 157 -42.64 0.97 -19.97
N GLU A 158 -43.82 1.53 -20.14
CA GLU A 158 -44.15 2.84 -19.57
C GLU A 158 -44.25 2.82 -18.07
N LYS A 159 -44.80 1.75 -17.48
CA LYS A 159 -44.86 1.54 -16.02
C LYS A 159 -43.47 1.40 -15.42
N LEU A 160 -42.57 0.66 -16.05
CA LEU A 160 -41.18 0.51 -15.64
C LEU A 160 -40.43 1.84 -15.69
N ARG A 161 -40.59 2.64 -16.77
CA ARG A 161 -39.97 3.96 -16.88
C ARG A 161 -40.44 4.94 -15.80
N ARG A 162 -41.69 4.85 -15.34
CA ARG A 162 -42.20 5.65 -14.23
C ARG A 162 -41.61 5.25 -12.87
N PHE A 163 -41.28 3.98 -12.72
CA PHE A 163 -40.71 3.45 -11.47
C PHE A 163 -39.19 3.69 -11.36
N MET A 164 -38.49 3.86 -12.48
CA MET A 164 -37.04 4.11 -12.53
C MET A 164 -36.68 5.61 -12.51
N LYS A 165 -37.65 6.49 -12.40
CA LYS A 165 -37.46 7.94 -12.14
C LYS A 165 -37.58 8.22 -10.64
#